data_e87d5f6f064eee3a81aef9e0f0fbdeca
#
_entry.id   e87d5f6f064eee3a81aef9e0f0fbdeca
#
_cell.length_a   1.000
_cell.length_b   1.000
_cell.length_c   1.000
_cell.angle_alpha   90.00
_cell.angle_beta   90.00
_cell.angle_gamma   90.00
#
_symmetry.space_group_name_H-M   'P 1'
#
loop_
_entity.id
_entity.type
_entity.pdbx_description
1 polymer ?
#
loop_
_entity_poly.entity_id
_entity_poly.type
_entity_poly.pdbx_seq_one_letter_code
_entity_poly.pdbx_strand_id
1 'polypeptide(L)'
;MCVRPGLAAPDFEAQAYAEGEIKTLKLSDFRGKWVLLVFYPADFTFVCPTELVAIAKRYKDLKDMNVEVLGISIDTPFAHKVWQEAELSKMIEGGVPFPLVSDLSGKIGQLYGVYDEKLGLNLRGTFLIDPDGVIQFMEVLNAPVGRNAEELIRRIKAFQHVRDTGGAEVCPAHWEPGKPTLKPGAELAGKVYETWKAELVD
;
A
#
# COMPACT_ATOMS: atom_id res chain seq x y z
N MET A 1 18.98 -2.40 8.06
CA MET A 1 18.84 -2.65 6.57
C MET A 1 18.04 -1.46 6.02
N CYS A 2 18.41 -0.88 4.88
CA CYS A 2 17.66 0.26 4.33
C CYS A 2 16.56 -0.30 3.41
N VAL A 3 15.29 -0.09 3.75
CA VAL A 3 14.15 -0.44 2.90
C VAL A 3 13.97 0.66 1.86
N ARG A 4 13.91 0.29 0.56
CA ARG A 4 13.71 1.24 -0.55
C ARG A 4 13.19 0.53 -1.80
N PRO A 5 12.59 1.26 -2.74
CA PRO A 5 12.22 0.71 -4.05
C PRO A 5 13.40 0.03 -4.76
N GLY A 6 13.11 -1.06 -5.46
CA GLY A 6 14.09 -1.90 -6.16
C GLY A 6 14.76 -2.98 -5.29
N LEU A 7 14.50 -3.01 -3.98
CA LEU A 7 14.99 -4.07 -3.10
C LEU A 7 13.88 -5.06 -2.72
N ALA A 8 14.28 -6.28 -2.38
CA ALA A 8 13.35 -7.27 -1.82
C ALA A 8 12.72 -6.74 -0.53
N ALA A 9 11.41 -6.89 -0.41
CA ALA A 9 10.68 -6.57 0.79
C ALA A 9 11.10 -7.52 1.92
N PRO A 10 11.43 -6.99 3.12
CA PRO A 10 11.71 -7.82 4.28
C PRO A 10 10.50 -8.72 4.61
N ASP A 11 10.73 -10.02 4.73
CA ASP A 11 9.68 -10.96 5.13
C ASP A 11 9.35 -10.84 6.61
N PHE A 12 8.11 -11.13 6.97
CA PHE A 12 7.65 -11.19 8.36
C PHE A 12 6.54 -12.22 8.51
N GLU A 13 6.39 -12.69 9.75
CA GLU A 13 5.27 -13.51 10.17
C GLU A 13 4.58 -12.84 11.36
N ALA A 14 3.25 -12.74 11.34
CA ALA A 14 2.48 -12.10 12.40
C ALA A 14 1.05 -12.67 12.49
N GLN A 15 0.43 -12.48 13.65
CA GLN A 15 -1.01 -12.69 13.79
C GLN A 15 -1.78 -11.54 13.14
N ALA A 16 -2.93 -11.85 12.57
CA ALA A 16 -3.83 -10.88 11.99
C ALA A 16 -5.29 -11.26 12.30
N TYR A 17 -6.15 -10.26 12.41
CA TYR A 17 -7.59 -10.46 12.33
C TYR A 17 -8.02 -10.33 10.87
N ALA A 18 -8.63 -11.38 10.35
CA ALA A 18 -9.08 -11.43 8.96
C ALA A 18 -10.28 -12.40 8.82
N GLU A 19 -11.30 -12.01 8.07
CA GLU A 19 -12.45 -12.85 7.74
C GLU A 19 -13.19 -13.42 8.99
N GLY A 20 -13.21 -12.63 10.08
CA GLY A 20 -13.85 -13.05 11.33
C GLY A 20 -12.98 -13.87 12.27
N GLU A 21 -11.75 -14.21 11.89
CA GLU A 21 -10.86 -15.10 12.61
C GLU A 21 -9.50 -14.46 12.90
N ILE A 22 -8.81 -14.97 13.93
CA ILE A 22 -7.40 -14.65 14.20
C ILE A 22 -6.56 -15.76 13.58
N LYS A 23 -5.70 -15.38 12.62
CA LYS A 23 -4.81 -16.31 11.93
C LYS A 23 -3.39 -15.77 11.83
N THR A 24 -2.42 -16.65 11.71
CA THR A 24 -1.03 -16.28 11.40
C THR A 24 -0.89 -16.19 9.87
N LEU A 25 -0.20 -15.15 9.40
CA LEU A 25 0.15 -14.99 7.99
C LEU A 25 1.61 -14.56 7.86
N LYS A 26 2.19 -14.86 6.71
CA LYS A 26 3.53 -14.41 6.30
C LYS A 26 3.43 -13.55 5.06
N LEU A 27 4.30 -12.55 4.93
CA LEU A 27 4.34 -11.76 3.70
C LEU A 27 4.69 -12.65 2.49
N SER A 28 5.57 -13.64 2.67
CA SER A 28 5.95 -14.59 1.62
C SER A 28 4.81 -15.48 1.11
N ASP A 29 3.69 -15.62 1.85
CA ASP A 29 2.51 -16.37 1.40
C ASP A 29 1.79 -15.67 0.22
N PHE A 30 2.07 -14.39 0.01
CA PHE A 30 1.49 -13.58 -1.06
C PHE A 30 2.36 -13.50 -2.32
N ARG A 31 3.39 -14.33 -2.46
CA ARG A 31 4.18 -14.41 -3.70
C ARG A 31 3.29 -14.70 -4.91
N GLY A 32 3.61 -14.07 -6.05
CA GLY A 32 2.76 -14.12 -7.25
C GLY A 32 1.62 -13.09 -7.29
N LYS A 33 1.43 -12.34 -6.21
CA LYS A 33 0.47 -11.24 -6.11
C LYS A 33 1.17 -9.93 -5.82
N TRP A 34 0.55 -8.83 -6.17
CA TRP A 34 0.91 -7.53 -5.64
C TRP A 34 0.45 -7.41 -4.18
N VAL A 35 1.27 -6.79 -3.34
CA VAL A 35 0.92 -6.56 -1.93
C VAL A 35 1.04 -5.09 -1.60
N LEU A 36 -0.01 -4.53 -1.02
CA LEU A 36 -0.03 -3.17 -0.48
C LEU A 36 0.02 -3.25 1.04
N LEU A 37 1.19 -2.95 1.63
CA LEU A 37 1.32 -2.79 3.07
C LEU A 37 0.89 -1.37 3.45
N VAL A 38 -0.02 -1.27 4.43
CA VAL A 38 -0.60 -0.03 4.92
C VAL A 38 -0.35 0.06 6.42
N PHE A 39 0.79 0.63 6.81
CA PHE A 39 1.09 0.90 8.22
C PHE A 39 0.27 2.09 8.70
N TYR A 40 -0.26 2.00 9.90
CA TYR A 40 -0.99 3.09 10.57
C TYR A 40 -0.68 3.08 12.07
N PRO A 41 -0.84 4.23 12.77
CA PRO A 41 -0.47 4.37 14.18
C PRO A 41 -1.16 3.37 15.09
N ALA A 42 -2.47 3.42 15.23
CA ALA A 42 -3.23 2.55 16.13
C ALA A 42 -4.73 2.53 15.81
N ASP A 43 -5.41 1.48 16.28
CA ASP A 43 -6.86 1.37 16.29
C ASP A 43 -7.50 2.47 17.15
N PHE A 44 -8.80 2.73 16.97
CA PHE A 44 -9.57 3.71 17.74
C PHE A 44 -8.98 5.13 17.77
N THR A 45 -8.27 5.53 16.71
CA THR A 45 -7.77 6.89 16.52
C THR A 45 -8.64 7.67 15.51
N PHE A 46 -8.18 8.83 15.04
CA PHE A 46 -9.06 9.76 14.29
C PHE A 46 -8.92 9.62 12.78
N VAL A 47 -7.70 9.59 12.26
CA VAL A 47 -7.41 9.52 10.82
C VAL A 47 -7.37 8.07 10.31
N CYS A 48 -6.89 7.13 11.14
CA CYS A 48 -6.68 5.75 10.74
C CYS A 48 -7.93 5.05 10.20
N PRO A 49 -9.13 5.15 10.84
CA PRO A 49 -10.32 4.52 10.30
C PRO A 49 -10.70 5.09 8.92
N THR A 50 -10.50 6.39 8.69
CA THR A 50 -10.85 7.03 7.41
C THR A 50 -9.98 6.52 6.27
N GLU A 51 -8.70 6.24 6.52
CA GLU A 51 -7.78 5.71 5.52
C GLU A 51 -8.12 4.27 5.14
N LEU A 52 -8.32 3.41 6.16
CA LEU A 52 -8.65 2.00 5.92
C LEU A 52 -9.99 1.85 5.21
N VAL A 53 -10.98 2.63 5.59
CA VAL A 53 -12.30 2.64 4.93
C VAL A 53 -12.21 3.18 3.50
N ALA A 54 -11.41 4.20 3.23
CA ALA A 54 -11.19 4.70 1.87
C ALA A 54 -10.56 3.61 0.96
N ILE A 55 -9.60 2.84 1.48
CA ILE A 55 -9.01 1.70 0.76
C ILE A 55 -10.05 0.57 0.61
N ALA A 56 -10.80 0.27 1.68
CA ALA A 56 -11.83 -0.76 1.67
C ALA A 56 -12.92 -0.49 0.62
N LYS A 57 -13.31 0.76 0.43
CA LYS A 57 -14.25 1.17 -0.63
C LYS A 57 -13.75 0.80 -2.04
N ARG A 58 -12.46 0.73 -2.24
CA ARG A 58 -11.81 0.38 -3.51
C ARG A 58 -11.26 -1.06 -3.52
N TYR A 59 -11.58 -1.86 -2.50
CA TYR A 59 -10.98 -3.19 -2.34
C TYR A 59 -11.32 -4.14 -3.49
N LYS A 60 -12.55 -4.06 -4.04
CA LYS A 60 -12.90 -4.85 -5.22
C LYS A 60 -11.98 -4.54 -6.40
N ASP A 61 -11.72 -3.27 -6.67
CA ASP A 61 -10.81 -2.87 -7.76
C ASP A 61 -9.39 -3.38 -7.52
N LEU A 62 -8.92 -3.34 -6.26
CA LEU A 62 -7.62 -3.87 -5.87
C LEU A 62 -7.53 -5.39 -6.08
N LYS A 63 -8.58 -6.13 -5.72
CA LYS A 63 -8.65 -7.58 -5.96
C LYS A 63 -8.67 -7.91 -7.45
N ASP A 64 -9.44 -7.16 -8.25
CA ASP A 64 -9.49 -7.33 -9.70
C ASP A 64 -8.11 -7.07 -10.37
N MET A 65 -7.27 -6.25 -9.73
CA MET A 65 -5.87 -6.01 -10.09
C MET A 65 -4.87 -7.00 -9.47
N ASN A 66 -5.32 -8.07 -8.83
CA ASN A 66 -4.49 -9.04 -8.10
C ASN A 66 -3.64 -8.41 -6.99
N VAL A 67 -4.19 -7.42 -6.26
CA VAL A 67 -3.55 -6.75 -5.14
C VAL A 67 -4.14 -7.22 -3.83
N GLU A 68 -3.29 -7.72 -2.93
CA GLU A 68 -3.64 -7.97 -1.53
C GLU A 68 -3.28 -6.76 -0.69
N VAL A 69 -4.13 -6.42 0.27
CA VAL A 69 -3.90 -5.31 1.22
C VAL A 69 -3.67 -5.88 2.61
N LEU A 70 -2.67 -5.38 3.32
CA LEU A 70 -2.40 -5.69 4.72
C LEU A 70 -2.34 -4.39 5.51
N GLY A 71 -3.33 -4.14 6.38
CA GLY A 71 -3.28 -3.05 7.36
C GLY A 71 -2.42 -3.48 8.54
N ILE A 72 -1.47 -2.65 9.00
CA ILE A 72 -0.50 -3.04 10.02
C ILE A 72 -0.42 -1.95 11.09
N SER A 73 -0.69 -2.30 12.35
CA SER A 73 -0.49 -1.42 13.50
C SER A 73 0.11 -2.15 14.69
N ILE A 74 0.38 -1.41 15.76
CA ILE A 74 0.94 -1.98 17.00
C ILE A 74 -0.11 -2.70 17.86
N ASP A 75 -1.38 -2.72 17.45
CA ASP A 75 -2.46 -3.28 18.24
C ASP A 75 -2.48 -4.81 18.20
N THR A 76 -3.19 -5.41 19.17
CA THR A 76 -3.41 -6.86 19.20
C THR A 76 -4.47 -7.29 18.18
N PRO A 77 -4.48 -8.54 17.71
CA PRO A 77 -5.54 -9.01 16.82
C PRO A 77 -6.92 -8.99 17.48
N PHE A 78 -6.98 -9.00 18.82
CA PHE A 78 -8.23 -8.84 19.58
C PHE A 78 -8.75 -7.40 19.54
N ALA A 79 -7.85 -6.39 19.59
CA ALA A 79 -8.21 -5.00 19.40
C ALA A 79 -8.75 -4.78 17.98
N HIS A 80 -8.07 -5.29 16.96
CA HIS A 80 -8.52 -5.26 15.57
C HIS A 80 -9.94 -5.83 15.40
N LYS A 81 -10.21 -6.99 16.05
CA LYS A 81 -11.56 -7.58 16.04
C LYS A 81 -12.60 -6.60 16.59
N VAL A 82 -12.36 -6.07 17.78
CA VAL A 82 -13.32 -5.16 18.44
C VAL A 82 -13.46 -3.87 17.63
N TRP A 83 -12.38 -3.34 17.09
CA TRP A 83 -12.43 -2.14 16.27
C TRP A 83 -13.23 -2.36 14.98
N GLN A 84 -13.03 -3.50 14.32
CA GLN A 84 -13.81 -3.91 13.16
C GLN A 84 -15.31 -3.93 13.47
N GLU A 85 -15.71 -4.53 14.60
CA GLU A 85 -17.10 -4.69 15.01
C GLU A 85 -17.73 -3.38 15.53
N ALA A 86 -16.96 -2.60 16.31
CA ALA A 86 -17.49 -1.44 17.01
C ALA A 86 -17.52 -0.16 16.16
N GLU A 87 -16.58 0.01 15.23
CA GLU A 87 -16.42 1.25 14.48
C GLU A 87 -16.38 1.06 12.96
N LEU A 88 -15.42 0.25 12.43
CA LEU A 88 -15.22 0.15 10.99
C LEU A 88 -16.46 -0.37 10.25
N SER A 89 -17.19 -1.33 10.83
CA SER A 89 -18.45 -1.85 10.27
C SER A 89 -19.59 -0.81 10.21
N LYS A 90 -19.49 0.28 10.97
CA LYS A 90 -20.44 1.41 10.89
C LYS A 90 -20.03 2.45 9.85
N MET A 91 -18.77 2.45 9.41
CA MET A 91 -18.25 3.38 8.41
C MET A 91 -18.37 2.82 7.00
N ILE A 92 -18.30 1.49 6.85
CA ILE A 92 -18.51 0.76 5.60
C ILE A 92 -19.18 -0.58 5.91
N GLU A 93 -20.13 -0.99 5.09
CA GLU A 93 -20.85 -2.26 5.27
C GLU A 93 -19.87 -3.43 5.32
N GLY A 94 -19.96 -4.25 6.37
CA GLY A 94 -19.06 -5.37 6.62
C GLY A 94 -17.69 -5.00 7.16
N GLY A 95 -17.38 -3.70 7.35
CA GLY A 95 -16.08 -3.22 7.80
C GLY A 95 -14.98 -3.32 6.73
N VAL A 96 -13.70 -3.31 7.13
CA VAL A 96 -12.60 -3.45 6.18
C VAL A 96 -12.42 -4.93 5.80
N PRO A 97 -12.34 -5.26 4.50
CA PRO A 97 -12.36 -6.65 4.01
C PRO A 97 -10.96 -7.28 3.90
N PHE A 98 -9.92 -6.64 4.40
CA PHE A 98 -8.54 -7.10 4.33
C PHE A 98 -7.96 -7.35 5.73
N PRO A 99 -6.91 -8.17 5.85
CA PRO A 99 -6.28 -8.47 7.13
C PRO A 99 -5.79 -7.23 7.87
N LEU A 100 -6.06 -7.17 9.18
CA LEU A 100 -5.45 -6.23 10.13
C LEU A 100 -4.38 -6.99 10.90
N VAL A 101 -3.12 -6.68 10.63
CA VAL A 101 -1.92 -7.36 11.12
C VAL A 101 -1.44 -6.71 12.40
N SER A 102 -1.18 -7.54 13.40
CA SER A 102 -0.69 -7.14 14.71
C SER A 102 0.84 -7.07 14.73
N ASP A 103 1.39 -5.88 14.84
CA ASP A 103 2.82 -5.63 15.09
C ASP A 103 3.04 -5.17 16.55
N LEU A 104 2.53 -5.92 17.52
CA LEU A 104 2.50 -5.55 18.93
C LEU A 104 3.87 -5.15 19.51
N SER A 105 4.95 -5.65 18.95
CA SER A 105 6.32 -5.31 19.38
C SER A 105 6.96 -4.16 18.58
N GLY A 106 6.29 -3.64 17.54
CA GLY A 106 6.85 -2.65 16.62
C GLY A 106 7.96 -3.20 15.71
N LYS A 107 8.21 -4.54 15.72
CA LYS A 107 9.31 -5.14 14.95
C LYS A 107 9.12 -5.02 13.45
N ILE A 108 7.90 -5.18 12.96
CA ILE A 108 7.62 -5.04 11.53
C ILE A 108 7.80 -3.57 11.13
N GLY A 109 7.27 -2.64 11.91
CA GLY A 109 7.47 -1.20 11.70
C GLY A 109 8.93 -0.79 11.72
N GLN A 110 9.74 -1.33 12.64
CA GLN A 110 11.20 -1.11 12.68
C GLN A 110 11.88 -1.68 11.44
N LEU A 111 11.50 -2.89 11.02
CA LEU A 111 12.04 -3.56 9.83
C LEU A 111 11.80 -2.74 8.55
N TYR A 112 10.63 -2.10 8.46
CA TYR A 112 10.25 -1.22 7.34
C TYR A 112 10.63 0.25 7.54
N GLY A 113 11.22 0.61 8.69
CA GLY A 113 11.69 1.98 8.98
C GLY A 113 10.56 2.99 9.20
N VAL A 114 9.41 2.53 9.67
CA VAL A 114 8.21 3.36 9.93
C VAL A 114 7.80 3.42 11.40
N TYR A 115 8.49 2.70 12.29
CA TYR A 115 8.22 2.76 13.72
C TYR A 115 8.89 3.96 14.36
N ASP A 116 8.10 4.78 15.06
CA ASP A 116 8.60 5.88 15.88
C ASP A 116 8.78 5.40 17.32
N GLU A 117 10.03 5.22 17.74
CA GLU A 117 10.38 4.73 19.08
C GLU A 117 9.95 5.67 20.21
N LYS A 118 9.85 6.97 19.93
CA LYS A 118 9.44 7.96 20.95
C LYS A 118 7.94 7.89 21.21
N LEU A 119 7.17 7.65 20.18
CA LEU A 119 5.71 7.55 20.27
C LEU A 119 5.26 6.11 20.56
N GLY A 120 6.10 5.11 20.30
CA GLY A 120 5.72 3.70 20.38
C GLY A 120 4.69 3.29 19.34
N LEU A 121 4.65 3.96 18.19
CA LEU A 121 3.63 3.82 17.15
C LEU A 121 4.26 3.77 15.76
N ASN A 122 3.54 3.20 14.80
CA ASN A 122 3.92 3.30 13.40
C ASN A 122 3.53 4.66 12.81
N LEU A 123 4.38 5.20 11.95
CA LEU A 123 4.02 6.27 11.02
C LEU A 123 3.08 5.70 9.92
N ARG A 124 2.52 6.58 9.10
CA ARG A 124 1.67 6.17 7.96
C ARG A 124 2.54 5.72 6.79
N GLY A 125 3.14 4.54 6.92
CA GLY A 125 3.94 3.92 5.87
C GLY A 125 3.07 3.18 4.87
N THR A 126 3.38 3.32 3.58
CA THR A 126 2.76 2.56 2.49
C THR A 126 3.86 1.94 1.65
N PHE A 127 3.76 0.65 1.35
CA PHE A 127 4.71 -0.05 0.48
C PHE A 127 3.94 -0.89 -0.53
N LEU A 128 4.24 -0.70 -1.80
CA LEU A 128 3.76 -1.57 -2.87
C LEU A 128 4.85 -2.57 -3.22
N ILE A 129 4.53 -3.84 -3.11
CA ILE A 129 5.43 -4.96 -3.38
C ILE A 129 4.88 -5.71 -4.60
N ASP A 130 5.74 -6.01 -5.55
CA ASP A 130 5.36 -6.74 -6.75
C ASP A 130 5.28 -8.27 -6.53
N PRO A 131 4.79 -9.05 -7.51
CA PRO A 131 4.69 -10.51 -7.41
C PRO A 131 6.00 -11.25 -7.13
N ASP A 132 7.16 -10.66 -7.46
CA ASP A 132 8.48 -11.20 -7.18
C ASP A 132 8.97 -10.84 -5.76
N GLY A 133 8.18 -10.01 -5.04
CA GLY A 133 8.47 -9.55 -3.69
C GLY A 133 9.44 -8.37 -3.63
N VAL A 134 9.54 -7.59 -4.69
CA VAL A 134 10.36 -6.39 -4.76
C VAL A 134 9.50 -5.16 -4.48
N ILE A 135 9.98 -4.26 -3.64
CA ILE A 135 9.32 -2.99 -3.36
C ILE A 135 9.39 -2.11 -4.61
N GLN A 136 8.24 -1.70 -5.13
CA GLN A 136 8.14 -0.81 -6.28
C GLN A 136 7.93 0.65 -5.88
N PHE A 137 7.23 0.86 -4.77
CA PHE A 137 6.87 2.18 -4.28
C PHE A 137 6.88 2.19 -2.76
N MET A 138 7.27 3.31 -2.17
CA MET A 138 7.08 3.60 -0.74
C MET A 138 6.72 5.07 -0.52
N GLU A 139 5.91 5.30 0.49
CA GLU A 139 5.55 6.63 1.01
C GLU A 139 5.45 6.55 2.52
N VAL A 140 5.97 7.54 3.22
CA VAL A 140 5.82 7.65 4.67
C VAL A 140 5.34 9.05 5.02
N LEU A 141 4.16 9.14 5.62
CA LEU A 141 3.56 10.39 6.05
C LEU A 141 3.58 10.50 7.58
N ASN A 142 3.71 11.73 8.06
CA ASN A 142 3.50 12.03 9.47
C ASN A 142 2.02 11.88 9.84
N ALA A 143 1.76 11.54 11.09
CA ALA A 143 0.46 11.12 11.60
C ALA A 143 -0.76 12.03 11.31
N PRO A 144 -0.66 13.39 11.23
CA PRO A 144 -1.84 14.25 11.05
C PRO A 144 -2.53 14.17 9.69
N VAL A 145 -1.86 13.67 8.63
CA VAL A 145 -2.38 13.70 7.26
C VAL A 145 -2.64 12.29 6.75
N GLY A 146 -3.88 12.02 6.36
CA GLY A 146 -4.29 10.74 5.77
C GLY A 146 -3.90 10.61 4.29
N ARG A 147 -3.78 9.35 3.84
CA ARG A 147 -3.44 8.98 2.47
C ARG A 147 -4.63 9.18 1.51
N ASN A 148 -4.32 9.36 0.24
CA ASN A 148 -5.32 9.38 -0.82
C ASN A 148 -5.38 8.00 -1.50
N ALA A 149 -6.51 7.29 -1.34
CA ALA A 149 -6.71 5.95 -1.90
C ALA A 149 -6.72 5.95 -3.44
N GLU A 150 -7.23 6.99 -4.09
CA GLU A 150 -7.25 7.10 -5.56
C GLU A 150 -5.84 7.22 -6.12
N GLU A 151 -4.97 8.00 -5.47
CA GLU A 151 -3.58 8.13 -5.87
C GLU A 151 -2.81 6.81 -5.67
N LEU A 152 -3.10 6.07 -4.61
CA LEU A 152 -2.52 4.73 -4.43
C LEU A 152 -2.90 3.80 -5.59
N ILE A 153 -4.18 3.78 -5.98
CA ILE A 153 -4.68 2.97 -7.10
C ILE A 153 -4.05 3.41 -8.42
N ARG A 154 -3.95 4.72 -8.66
CA ARG A 154 -3.29 5.25 -9.85
C ARG A 154 -1.84 4.76 -9.95
N ARG A 155 -1.08 4.83 -8.85
CA ARG A 155 0.31 4.35 -8.80
C ARG A 155 0.41 2.84 -9.03
N ILE A 156 -0.47 2.04 -8.41
CA ILE A 156 -0.51 0.59 -8.62
C ILE A 156 -0.68 0.29 -10.12
N LYS A 157 -1.67 0.91 -10.77
CA LYS A 157 -1.92 0.74 -12.20
C LYS A 157 -0.70 1.12 -13.05
N ALA A 158 0.01 2.19 -12.69
CA ALA A 158 1.22 2.60 -13.40
C ALA A 158 2.34 1.57 -13.27
N PHE A 159 2.59 1.02 -12.08
CA PHE A 159 3.60 -0.03 -11.89
C PHE A 159 3.22 -1.34 -12.59
N GLN A 160 1.93 -1.70 -12.58
CA GLN A 160 1.43 -2.85 -13.34
C GLN A 160 1.65 -2.68 -14.84
N HIS A 161 1.30 -1.52 -15.39
CA HIS A 161 1.52 -1.21 -16.81
C HIS A 161 2.99 -1.34 -17.22
N VAL A 162 3.92 -0.77 -16.44
CA VAL A 162 5.36 -0.89 -16.69
C VAL A 162 5.81 -2.36 -16.64
N ARG A 163 5.30 -3.14 -15.67
CA ARG A 163 5.61 -4.57 -15.57
C ARG A 163 5.05 -5.36 -16.76
N ASP A 164 3.80 -5.13 -17.13
CA ASP A 164 3.10 -5.86 -18.20
C ASP A 164 3.75 -5.60 -19.57
N THR A 165 4.31 -4.41 -19.76
CA THR A 165 5.06 -4.05 -20.98
C THR A 165 6.53 -4.46 -20.92
N GLY A 166 6.97 -5.12 -19.84
CA GLY A 166 8.38 -5.49 -19.66
C GLY A 166 9.33 -4.30 -19.63
N GLY A 167 8.84 -3.11 -19.26
CA GLY A 167 9.60 -1.86 -19.26
C GLY A 167 9.73 -1.20 -20.63
N ALA A 168 9.08 -1.74 -21.67
CA ALA A 168 9.07 -1.10 -23.00
C ALA A 168 8.32 0.23 -23.00
N GLU A 169 7.43 0.44 -22.05
CA GLU A 169 6.73 1.70 -21.82
C GLU A 169 6.92 2.17 -20.38
N VAL A 170 7.08 3.47 -20.19
CA VAL A 170 7.15 4.10 -18.88
C VAL A 170 6.05 5.15 -18.71
N CYS A 171 5.56 5.29 -17.49
CA CYS A 171 4.46 6.20 -17.17
C CYS A 171 5.01 7.58 -16.79
N PRO A 172 4.71 8.65 -17.54
CA PRO A 172 5.12 10.00 -17.19
C PRO A 172 4.34 10.52 -15.97
N ALA A 173 4.68 11.72 -15.52
CA ALA A 173 3.96 12.39 -14.43
C ALA A 173 2.45 12.46 -14.75
N HIS A 174 1.61 12.28 -13.71
CA HIS A 174 0.14 12.27 -13.81
C HIS A 174 -0.45 11.24 -14.78
N TRP A 175 0.34 10.21 -15.13
CA TRP A 175 -0.18 9.16 -16.00
C TRP A 175 -1.34 8.41 -15.34
N GLU A 176 -2.35 8.13 -16.14
CA GLU A 176 -3.50 7.28 -15.83
C GLU A 176 -3.75 6.30 -16.99
N PRO A 177 -4.43 5.17 -16.76
CA PRO A 177 -4.79 4.26 -17.82
C PRO A 177 -5.49 4.96 -19.00
N GLY A 178 -4.98 4.73 -20.21
CA GLY A 178 -5.48 5.35 -21.43
C GLY A 178 -4.77 6.65 -21.83
N LYS A 179 -3.95 7.23 -20.94
CA LYS A 179 -3.08 8.36 -21.28
C LYS A 179 -1.79 7.89 -21.97
N PRO A 180 -1.15 8.76 -22.78
CA PRO A 180 0.11 8.42 -23.47
C PRO A 180 1.22 7.98 -22.50
N THR A 181 2.00 6.99 -22.95
CA THR A 181 3.22 6.53 -22.29
C THR A 181 4.45 7.04 -23.04
N LEU A 182 5.62 6.89 -22.45
CA LEU A 182 6.89 7.18 -23.11
C LEU A 182 7.62 5.85 -23.40
N LYS A 183 8.24 5.75 -24.56
CA LYS A 183 9.12 4.62 -24.93
C LYS A 183 10.57 5.04 -24.65
N PRO A 184 11.21 4.51 -23.60
CA PRO A 184 12.57 4.89 -23.26
C PRO A 184 13.55 4.45 -24.38
N GLY A 185 14.40 5.40 -24.81
CA GLY A 185 15.39 5.14 -25.85
C GLY A 185 16.27 6.36 -26.05
N ALA A 186 17.43 6.18 -26.67
CA ALA A 186 18.37 7.26 -26.94
C ALA A 186 17.77 8.34 -27.84
N GLU A 187 16.87 7.97 -28.75
CA GLU A 187 16.15 8.87 -29.66
C GLU A 187 15.18 9.81 -28.96
N LEU A 188 14.68 9.45 -27.78
CA LEU A 188 13.78 10.29 -26.98
C LEU A 188 14.55 11.27 -26.08
N ALA A 189 15.86 11.07 -25.90
CA ALA A 189 16.67 11.95 -25.07
C ALA A 189 16.68 13.38 -25.60
N GLY A 190 16.26 14.34 -24.76
CA GLY A 190 16.11 15.74 -25.14
C GLY A 190 14.88 16.06 -26.02
N LYS A 191 14.02 15.07 -26.31
CA LYS A 191 12.83 15.23 -27.17
C LYS A 191 11.52 14.83 -26.49
N VAL A 192 11.53 14.63 -25.18
CA VAL A 192 10.31 14.26 -24.43
C VAL A 192 9.18 15.25 -24.65
N TYR A 193 9.50 16.54 -24.87
CA TYR A 193 8.54 17.61 -25.16
C TYR A 193 7.72 17.39 -26.46
N GLU A 194 8.15 16.51 -27.34
CA GLU A 194 7.41 16.16 -28.57
C GLU A 194 6.23 15.22 -28.24
N THR A 195 6.34 14.46 -27.15
CA THR A 195 5.35 13.46 -26.75
C THR A 195 4.56 13.84 -25.50
N TRP A 196 5.19 14.56 -24.57
CA TRP A 196 4.60 14.95 -23.30
C TRP A 196 4.78 16.45 -23.05
N LYS A 197 3.71 17.13 -22.67
CA LYS A 197 3.64 18.55 -22.39
C LYS A 197 2.82 18.82 -21.13
N ALA A 198 2.97 20.01 -20.54
CA ALA A 198 2.29 20.39 -19.29
C ALA A 198 0.76 20.33 -19.41
N GLU A 199 0.20 20.57 -20.58
CA GLU A 199 -1.24 20.50 -20.84
C GLU A 199 -1.83 19.09 -20.69
N LEU A 200 -1.00 18.05 -20.55
CA LEU A 200 -1.43 16.67 -20.26
C LEU A 200 -1.59 16.40 -18.76
N VAL A 201 -1.32 17.41 -17.92
CA VAL A 201 -1.36 17.29 -16.44
C VAL A 201 -2.72 17.72 -15.86
N ASP A 202 -3.58 18.39 -16.63
CA ASP A 202 -4.89 18.91 -16.22
C ASP A 202 -5.96 17.83 -16.14
#